data_c95b2fead4584df89bbf52e47451688a
#
_entry.id   c95b2fead4584df89bbf52e47451688a
#
_cell.length_a   1.000
_cell.length_b   1.000
_cell.length_c   1.000
_cell.angle_alpha   90.00
_cell.angle_beta   90.00
_cell.angle_gamma   90.00
#
_symmetry.space_group_name_H-M   'P 1'
#
loop_
_entity.id
_entity.type
_entity.pdbx_description
1 polymer ?
#
loop_
_entity_poly.entity_id
_entity_poly.type
_entity_poly.pdbx_seq_one_letter_code
_entity_poly.pdbx_strand_id
1 'polypeptide(L)'
;MRPSTLEGYRGYVERNIKPRLGNKPVGKITVEDIRQMYRELQEHGRQEEHPQYGYKLAGSTVSRIHGVLHEALDAAVQENLIARNPTDGIVLPRKKAAPKQVLNDAQLERFMEVIQEGKVWHGFFYAELTTGLRRGEICGLMWQDFDEAHGTLTVRRTIHAERGGRLTAGETKTGAGKRIITLPPSTAQLLSERRKRSYTEWIFPDPLRPERPTRPNAAYVRMKELLKKAGLPSIRFHDLRHTFATHALAIWGGRQDPLGYSGPHLGILYPGYLHSCDGGYAETGQRDHGRIHGKYHGEVRAWQERENGARVPSVCGRTAAGRAGW
;
A
#
# COMPACT_ATOMS: atom_id res chain seq x y z
N MET A 1 4.07 -3.10 21.25
CA MET A 1 4.57 -2.27 20.10
C MET A 1 5.22 -3.18 19.08
N ARG A 2 5.10 -2.90 17.75
CA ARG A 2 5.76 -3.71 16.70
C ARG A 2 7.26 -3.42 16.63
N PRO A 3 8.11 -4.43 16.32
CA PRO A 3 9.56 -4.23 16.23
C PRO A 3 9.98 -3.08 15.32
N SER A 4 9.36 -2.95 14.14
CA SER A 4 9.64 -1.87 13.20
C SER A 4 9.27 -0.47 13.70
N THR A 5 8.22 -0.36 14.53
CA THR A 5 7.82 0.91 15.17
C THR A 5 8.81 1.28 16.27
N LEU A 6 9.18 0.29 17.09
CA LEU A 6 10.19 0.47 18.15
C LEU A 6 11.53 0.90 17.57
N GLU A 7 11.97 0.26 16.48
CA GLU A 7 13.20 0.64 15.78
C GLU A 7 13.11 2.07 15.21
N GLY A 8 11.96 2.45 14.67
CA GLY A 8 11.70 3.82 14.22
C GLY A 8 11.82 4.83 15.35
N TYR A 9 11.19 4.56 16.49
CA TYR A 9 11.22 5.42 17.68
C TYR A 9 12.65 5.53 18.23
N ARG A 10 13.35 4.40 18.38
CA ARG A 10 14.76 4.39 18.77
C ARG A 10 15.60 5.24 17.81
N GLY A 11 15.35 5.13 16.51
CA GLY A 11 16.02 5.95 15.51
C GLY A 11 15.77 7.45 15.67
N TYR A 12 14.57 7.88 16.05
CA TYR A 12 14.28 9.29 16.33
C TYR A 12 14.96 9.76 17.62
N VAL A 13 14.95 8.94 18.64
CA VAL A 13 15.61 9.26 19.92
C VAL A 13 17.12 9.39 19.70
N GLU A 14 17.79 8.37 19.20
CA GLU A 14 19.25 8.34 19.11
C GLU A 14 19.84 9.36 18.13
N ARG A 15 19.16 9.60 16.99
CA ARG A 15 19.70 10.49 15.95
C ARG A 15 19.25 11.93 16.05
N ASN A 16 18.10 12.19 16.68
CA ASN A 16 17.51 13.53 16.62
C ASN A 16 17.31 14.17 18.00
N ILE A 17 16.80 13.42 18.99
CA ILE A 17 16.46 13.96 20.31
C ILE A 17 17.71 13.98 21.20
N LYS A 18 18.34 12.82 21.39
CA LYS A 18 19.46 12.65 22.31
C LYS A 18 20.66 13.58 22.03
N PRO A 19 21.08 13.82 20.78
CA PRO A 19 22.21 14.74 20.52
C PRO A 19 21.92 16.20 20.91
N ARG A 20 20.64 16.59 21.04
CA ARG A 20 20.22 17.97 21.30
C ARG A 20 19.73 18.21 22.72
N LEU A 21 19.01 17.24 23.28
CA LEU A 21 18.40 17.36 24.60
C LEU A 21 18.97 16.39 25.63
N GLY A 22 19.69 15.34 25.21
CA GLY A 22 20.09 14.24 26.09
C GLY A 22 21.07 14.62 27.22
N ASN A 23 21.76 15.75 27.10
CA ASN A 23 22.65 16.26 28.16
C ASN A 23 21.92 17.14 29.20
N LYS A 24 20.62 17.42 29.00
CA LYS A 24 19.84 18.22 29.95
C LYS A 24 19.00 17.28 30.85
N PRO A 25 19.00 17.53 32.17
CA PRO A 25 18.04 16.87 33.05
C PRO A 25 16.61 17.15 32.58
N VAL A 26 15.72 16.17 32.65
CA VAL A 26 14.35 16.28 32.15
C VAL A 26 13.60 17.49 32.75
N GLY A 27 13.78 17.77 34.04
CA GLY A 27 13.18 18.93 34.72
C GLY A 27 13.72 20.29 34.29
N LYS A 28 14.79 20.34 33.50
CA LYS A 28 15.37 21.58 32.96
C LYS A 28 15.13 21.78 31.47
N ILE A 29 14.43 20.88 30.81
CA ILE A 29 14.04 21.03 29.39
C ILE A 29 12.91 22.06 29.31
N THR A 30 13.18 23.13 28.55
CA THR A 30 12.23 24.23 28.34
C THR A 30 11.55 24.15 26.98
N VAL A 31 10.45 24.87 26.83
CA VAL A 31 9.75 25.04 25.54
C VAL A 31 10.69 25.60 24.47
N GLU A 32 11.60 26.53 24.85
CA GLU A 32 12.55 27.14 23.91
C GLU A 32 13.61 26.15 23.43
N ASP A 33 14.12 25.27 24.30
CA ASP A 33 15.02 24.19 23.91
C ASP A 33 14.40 23.30 22.83
N ILE A 34 13.12 22.97 22.99
CA ILE A 34 12.39 22.13 22.05
C ILE A 34 12.15 22.88 20.72
N ARG A 35 11.79 24.15 20.77
CA ARG A 35 11.67 25.00 19.57
C ARG A 35 12.98 25.12 18.82
N GLN A 36 14.10 25.33 19.54
CA GLN A 36 15.43 25.38 18.98
C GLN A 36 15.77 24.05 18.29
N MET A 37 15.54 22.92 18.96
CA MET A 37 15.75 21.60 18.37
C MET A 37 14.95 21.44 17.06
N TYR A 38 13.69 21.90 16.99
CA TYR A 38 12.92 21.79 15.76
C TYR A 38 13.45 22.67 14.62
N ARG A 39 13.94 23.88 14.92
CA ARG A 39 14.61 24.73 13.94
C ARG A 39 15.85 24.03 13.37
N GLU A 40 16.71 23.53 14.25
CA GLU A 40 17.93 22.80 13.85
C GLU A 40 17.60 21.55 13.01
N LEU A 41 16.56 20.78 13.39
CA LEU A 41 16.13 19.62 12.61
C LEU A 41 15.64 20.00 11.21
N GLN A 42 15.01 21.15 11.05
CA GLN A 42 14.56 21.62 9.75
C GLN A 42 15.72 22.11 8.87
N GLU A 43 16.81 22.55 9.45
CA GLU A 43 17.98 23.05 8.73
C GLU A 43 19.06 21.97 8.53
N HIS A 44 19.38 21.23 9.60
CA HIS A 44 20.50 20.30 9.67
C HIS A 44 20.12 18.98 10.39
N GLY A 45 18.93 18.44 10.13
CA GLY A 45 18.45 17.26 10.84
C GLY A 45 18.87 15.92 10.22
N ARG A 46 19.46 15.88 9.04
CA ARG A 46 19.97 14.66 8.39
C ARG A 46 21.43 14.43 8.75
N GLN A 47 21.81 13.16 8.89
CA GLN A 47 23.21 12.75 9.07
C GLN A 47 24.00 12.81 7.75
N GLU A 48 23.31 12.54 6.64
CA GLU A 48 23.86 12.54 5.29
C GLU A 48 23.10 13.53 4.42
N GLU A 49 23.81 14.17 3.51
CA GLU A 49 23.21 15.08 2.57
C GLU A 49 22.30 14.35 1.58
N HIS A 50 21.07 14.83 1.44
CA HIS A 50 20.15 14.30 0.45
C HIS A 50 20.22 15.13 -0.83
N PRO A 51 20.39 14.52 -2.03
CA PRO A 51 20.61 15.24 -3.29
C PRO A 51 19.59 16.34 -3.59
N GLN A 52 18.35 16.18 -3.15
CA GLN A 52 17.25 17.14 -3.39
C GLN A 52 16.97 18.06 -2.20
N TYR A 53 17.24 17.63 -0.96
CA TYR A 53 16.80 18.34 0.26
C TYR A 53 17.95 18.77 1.15
N GLY A 54 19.20 18.48 0.78
CA GLY A 54 20.35 18.74 1.61
C GLY A 54 20.23 18.05 2.98
N TYR A 55 20.63 18.74 4.02
CA TYR A 55 20.52 18.23 5.40
C TYR A 55 19.15 18.47 6.06
N LYS A 56 18.20 19.11 5.37
CA LYS A 56 16.88 19.49 5.91
C LYS A 56 15.97 18.30 6.16
N LEU A 57 15.31 18.24 7.32
CA LEU A 57 14.20 17.31 7.55
C LEU A 57 12.85 17.94 7.14
N ALA A 58 11.99 17.13 6.56
CA ALA A 58 10.63 17.55 6.25
C ALA A 58 9.81 17.79 7.52
N GLY A 59 8.90 18.76 7.50
CA GLY A 59 8.01 19.05 8.63
C GLY A 59 7.21 17.84 9.13
N SER A 60 6.88 16.90 8.23
CA SER A 60 6.24 15.64 8.61
C SER A 60 7.15 14.72 9.44
N THR A 61 8.47 14.77 9.23
CA THR A 61 9.45 14.02 10.04
C THR A 61 9.62 14.68 11.41
N VAL A 62 9.73 16.01 11.44
CA VAL A 62 9.77 16.78 12.70
C VAL A 62 8.52 16.52 13.54
N SER A 63 7.32 16.47 12.93
CA SER A 63 6.08 16.11 13.63
C SER A 63 6.08 14.71 14.23
N ARG A 64 6.74 13.73 13.58
CA ARG A 64 6.89 12.38 14.15
C ARG A 64 7.88 12.36 15.32
N ILE A 65 8.98 13.11 15.22
CA ILE A 65 9.95 13.26 16.30
C ILE A 65 9.28 13.94 17.50
N HIS A 66 8.48 14.98 17.26
CA HIS A 66 7.65 15.61 18.29
C HIS A 66 6.73 14.60 19.00
N GLY A 67 6.00 13.76 18.24
CA GLY A 67 5.11 12.76 18.85
C GLY A 67 5.85 11.80 19.79
N VAL A 68 7.06 11.36 19.43
CA VAL A 68 7.90 10.50 20.30
C VAL A 68 8.36 11.25 21.55
N LEU A 69 8.79 12.51 21.39
CA LEU A 69 9.22 13.35 22.51
C LEU A 69 8.06 13.68 23.44
N HIS A 70 6.90 14.00 22.88
CA HIS A 70 5.69 14.31 23.63
C HIS A 70 5.25 13.12 24.51
N GLU A 71 5.15 11.91 23.94
CA GLU A 71 4.84 10.70 24.72
C GLU A 71 5.85 10.45 25.84
N ALA A 72 7.16 10.67 25.58
CA ALA A 72 8.19 10.47 26.60
C ALA A 72 8.09 11.50 27.74
N LEU A 73 7.77 12.76 27.43
CA LEU A 73 7.61 13.82 28.43
C LEU A 73 6.26 13.72 29.17
N ASP A 74 5.21 13.21 28.52
CA ASP A 74 3.95 12.86 29.21
C ASP A 74 4.16 11.75 30.24
N ALA A 75 4.95 10.73 29.92
CA ALA A 75 5.33 9.72 30.89
C ALA A 75 6.12 10.33 32.07
N ALA A 76 7.00 11.30 31.81
CA ALA A 76 7.71 12.00 32.87
C ALA A 76 6.78 12.85 33.77
N VAL A 77 5.68 13.40 33.23
CA VAL A 77 4.64 14.06 34.02
C VAL A 77 3.90 13.04 34.88
N GLN A 78 3.52 11.91 34.34
CA GLN A 78 2.83 10.82 35.05
C GLN A 78 3.68 10.25 36.19
N GLU A 79 4.98 10.20 36.03
CA GLU A 79 5.96 9.77 37.02
C GLU A 79 6.35 10.90 38.01
N ASN A 80 5.73 12.10 37.91
CA ASN A 80 6.01 13.30 38.75
C ASN A 80 7.45 13.80 38.63
N LEU A 81 8.16 13.51 37.52
CA LEU A 81 9.50 14.05 37.28
C LEU A 81 9.48 15.50 36.79
N ILE A 82 8.39 15.93 36.17
CA ILE A 82 8.11 17.30 35.72
C ILE A 82 6.63 17.65 36.01
N ALA A 83 6.35 18.93 36.27
CA ALA A 83 5.02 19.39 36.60
C ALA A 83 4.08 19.50 35.38
N ARG A 84 4.65 19.72 34.18
CA ARG A 84 3.91 19.86 32.91
C ARG A 84 4.77 19.46 31.74
N ASN A 85 4.13 19.04 30.64
CA ASN A 85 4.84 18.69 29.42
C ASN A 85 5.26 19.97 28.65
N PRO A 86 6.57 20.26 28.48
CA PRO A 86 7.01 21.45 27.77
C PRO A 86 6.78 21.39 26.25
N THR A 87 6.30 20.27 25.69
CA THR A 87 5.90 20.17 24.27
C THR A 87 4.50 20.68 24.02
N ASP A 88 3.69 20.87 25.08
CA ASP A 88 2.30 21.31 24.95
C ASP A 88 2.21 22.69 24.30
N GLY A 89 1.25 22.83 23.37
CA GLY A 89 0.99 24.08 22.67
C GLY A 89 2.07 24.51 21.65
N ILE A 90 3.08 23.68 21.38
CA ILE A 90 4.07 24.00 20.35
C ILE A 90 3.46 23.87 18.97
N VAL A 91 3.49 24.93 18.18
CA VAL A 91 3.07 24.93 16.79
C VAL A 91 4.11 24.20 15.94
N LEU A 92 3.69 23.09 15.34
CA LEU A 92 4.55 22.27 14.48
C LEU A 92 4.63 22.82 13.05
N PRO A 93 5.76 22.55 12.34
CA PRO A 93 5.88 22.91 10.93
C PRO A 93 4.78 22.30 10.08
N ARG A 94 4.19 23.09 9.18
CA ARG A 94 3.14 22.61 8.28
C ARG A 94 3.64 21.45 7.42
N LYS A 95 2.84 20.39 7.34
CA LYS A 95 3.10 19.25 6.45
C LYS A 95 2.76 19.70 5.02
N LYS A 96 3.76 19.91 4.18
CA LYS A 96 3.53 20.02 2.73
C LYS A 96 3.37 18.59 2.19
N ALA A 97 2.15 18.20 1.91
CA ALA A 97 1.90 16.93 1.22
C ALA A 97 2.30 17.11 -0.25
N ALA A 98 3.25 16.32 -0.74
CA ALA A 98 3.47 16.23 -2.17
C ALA A 98 2.22 15.58 -2.82
N PRO A 99 1.73 16.10 -3.96
CA PRO A 99 0.62 15.48 -4.66
C PRO A 99 0.95 14.02 -4.98
N LYS A 100 -0.07 13.16 -4.89
CA LYS A 100 0.06 11.76 -5.29
C LYS A 100 0.22 11.74 -6.82
N GLN A 101 1.22 11.02 -7.30
CA GLN A 101 1.44 10.84 -8.72
C GLN A 101 0.77 9.54 -9.16
N VAL A 102 -0.24 9.66 -9.99
CA VAL A 102 -0.94 8.53 -10.61
C VAL A 102 -0.54 8.51 -12.08
N LEU A 103 -0.24 7.33 -12.62
CA LEU A 103 -0.02 7.16 -14.03
C LEU A 103 -1.36 7.33 -14.76
N ASN A 104 -1.41 8.21 -15.75
CA ASN A 104 -2.56 8.31 -16.65
C ASN A 104 -2.61 7.10 -17.60
N ASP A 105 -3.68 7.00 -18.40
CA ASP A 105 -3.90 5.84 -19.28
C ASP A 105 -2.73 5.57 -20.23
N ALA A 106 -2.25 6.60 -20.93
CA ALA A 106 -1.12 6.47 -21.87
C ALA A 106 0.19 6.08 -21.15
N GLN A 107 0.42 6.61 -19.94
CA GLN A 107 1.57 6.25 -19.12
C GLN A 107 1.48 4.82 -18.59
N LEU A 108 0.28 4.39 -18.21
CA LEU A 108 0.03 3.01 -17.76
C LEU A 108 0.25 2.02 -18.91
N GLU A 109 -0.29 2.31 -20.09
CA GLU A 109 -0.06 1.50 -21.31
C GLU A 109 1.43 1.37 -21.61
N ARG A 110 2.15 2.49 -21.64
CA ARG A 110 3.59 2.49 -21.88
C ARG A 110 4.37 1.70 -20.82
N PHE A 111 3.96 1.78 -19.55
CA PHE A 111 4.56 0.98 -18.50
C PHE A 111 4.27 -0.51 -18.69
N MET A 112 3.04 -0.87 -19.07
CA MET A 112 2.64 -2.25 -19.37
C MET A 112 3.45 -2.86 -20.52
N GLU A 113 3.70 -2.11 -21.60
CA GLU A 113 4.56 -2.55 -22.70
C GLU A 113 5.96 -2.90 -22.19
N VAL A 114 6.58 -1.99 -21.43
CA VAL A 114 7.94 -2.19 -20.93
C VAL A 114 8.06 -3.35 -19.94
N ILE A 115 7.06 -3.59 -19.10
CA ILE A 115 7.09 -4.75 -18.19
C ILE A 115 6.92 -6.08 -18.95
N GLN A 116 6.20 -6.11 -20.08
CA GLN A 116 6.02 -7.32 -20.90
C GLN A 116 7.33 -7.81 -21.51
N GLU A 117 8.27 -6.93 -21.81
CA GLU A 117 9.59 -7.31 -22.33
C GLU A 117 10.42 -8.09 -21.30
N GLY A 118 10.13 -7.95 -20.01
CA GLY A 118 10.89 -8.53 -18.89
C GLY A 118 10.28 -9.80 -18.33
N LYS A 119 10.71 -10.99 -18.78
CA LYS A 119 10.16 -12.30 -18.37
C LYS A 119 10.08 -12.51 -16.84
N VAL A 120 11.04 -12.00 -16.07
CA VAL A 120 11.15 -12.24 -14.64
C VAL A 120 10.17 -11.38 -13.83
N TRP A 121 10.07 -10.09 -14.19
CA TRP A 121 9.30 -9.09 -13.41
C TRP A 121 7.92 -8.79 -13.98
N HIS A 122 7.61 -9.28 -15.18
CA HIS A 122 6.32 -9.08 -15.82
C HIS A 122 5.16 -9.48 -14.89
N GLY A 123 5.13 -10.73 -14.45
CA GLY A 123 4.05 -11.23 -13.59
C GLY A 123 3.93 -10.48 -12.26
N PHE A 124 5.05 -10.03 -11.68
CA PHE A 124 5.05 -9.26 -10.44
C PHE A 124 4.35 -7.91 -10.62
N PHE A 125 4.77 -7.10 -11.60
CA PHE A 125 4.20 -5.77 -11.80
C PHE A 125 2.80 -5.83 -12.41
N TYR A 126 2.52 -6.84 -13.24
CA TYR A 126 1.17 -7.08 -13.74
C TYR A 126 0.20 -7.36 -12.59
N ALA A 127 0.55 -8.28 -11.70
CA ALA A 127 -0.26 -8.56 -10.51
C ALA A 127 -0.40 -7.34 -9.58
N GLU A 128 0.66 -6.53 -9.39
CA GLU A 128 0.59 -5.30 -8.61
C GLU A 128 -0.42 -4.30 -9.19
N LEU A 129 -0.39 -4.09 -10.51
CA LEU A 129 -1.26 -3.15 -11.22
C LEU A 129 -2.71 -3.61 -11.31
N THR A 130 -2.97 -4.92 -11.23
CA THR A 130 -4.32 -5.49 -11.32
C THR A 130 -4.95 -5.82 -9.97
N THR A 131 -4.18 -5.84 -8.89
CA THR A 131 -4.66 -6.16 -7.54
C THR A 131 -4.47 -5.02 -6.55
N GLY A 132 -3.59 -4.08 -6.84
CA GLY A 132 -3.26 -2.97 -5.96
C GLY A 132 -2.75 -3.40 -4.59
N LEU A 133 -2.07 -4.51 -4.46
CA LEU A 133 -1.50 -5.00 -3.21
C LEU A 133 -0.44 -4.03 -2.66
N ARG A 134 -0.22 -4.04 -1.34
CA ARG A 134 0.92 -3.33 -0.77
C ARG A 134 2.22 -4.04 -1.16
N ARG A 135 3.30 -3.29 -1.37
CA ARG A 135 4.62 -3.84 -1.76
C ARG A 135 5.06 -5.05 -0.94
N GLY A 136 4.92 -4.99 0.39
CA GLY A 136 5.28 -6.12 1.24
C GLY A 136 4.31 -7.30 1.15
N GLU A 137 3.05 -7.06 0.82
CA GLU A 137 2.04 -8.10 0.63
C GLU A 137 2.32 -8.90 -0.63
N ILE A 138 2.53 -8.24 -1.78
CA ILE A 138 2.84 -8.94 -3.04
C ILE A 138 4.15 -9.70 -2.97
N CYS A 139 5.17 -9.16 -2.28
CA CYS A 139 6.41 -9.90 -2.02
C CYS A 139 6.21 -11.15 -1.16
N GLY A 140 5.16 -11.18 -0.33
CA GLY A 140 4.90 -12.25 0.61
C GLY A 140 3.90 -13.32 0.13
N LEU A 141 3.48 -13.27 -1.12
CA LEU A 141 2.51 -14.23 -1.67
C LEU A 141 3.14 -15.62 -1.88
N MET A 142 2.43 -16.64 -1.43
CA MET A 142 2.79 -18.05 -1.61
C MET A 142 1.72 -18.78 -2.41
N TRP A 143 2.06 -19.90 -3.04
CA TRP A 143 1.13 -20.69 -3.84
C TRP A 143 -0.05 -21.23 -3.02
N GLN A 144 0.12 -21.49 -1.74
CA GLN A 144 -0.96 -21.86 -0.83
C GLN A 144 -1.99 -20.74 -0.58
N ASP A 145 -1.68 -19.50 -0.98
CA ASP A 145 -2.58 -18.37 -0.86
C ASP A 145 -3.46 -18.19 -2.10
N PHE A 146 -3.12 -18.86 -3.21
CA PHE A 146 -3.82 -18.78 -4.48
C PHE A 146 -4.78 -19.98 -4.65
N ASP A 147 -6.07 -19.68 -4.68
CA ASP A 147 -7.12 -20.63 -5.04
C ASP A 147 -7.43 -20.49 -6.54
N GLU A 148 -6.88 -21.42 -7.32
CA GLU A 148 -7.01 -21.42 -8.78
C GLU A 148 -8.45 -21.70 -9.21
N ALA A 149 -9.18 -22.57 -8.49
CA ALA A 149 -10.52 -22.96 -8.83
C ALA A 149 -11.51 -21.78 -8.72
N HIS A 150 -11.33 -20.93 -7.73
CA HIS A 150 -12.18 -19.76 -7.49
C HIS A 150 -11.59 -18.45 -8.01
N GLY A 151 -10.37 -18.47 -8.56
CA GLY A 151 -9.69 -17.27 -9.02
C GLY A 151 -9.45 -16.25 -7.89
N THR A 152 -9.17 -16.72 -6.68
CA THR A 152 -9.00 -15.85 -5.51
C THR A 152 -7.60 -15.93 -4.91
N LEU A 153 -7.20 -14.86 -4.22
CA LEU A 153 -5.92 -14.75 -3.55
C LEU A 153 -6.11 -14.27 -2.10
N THR A 154 -5.61 -15.03 -1.15
CA THR A 154 -5.66 -14.67 0.27
C THR A 154 -4.41 -13.91 0.68
N VAL A 155 -4.54 -12.67 1.11
CA VAL A 155 -3.43 -11.88 1.66
C VAL A 155 -3.27 -12.23 3.14
N ARG A 156 -2.21 -12.97 3.49
CA ARG A 156 -1.98 -13.45 4.87
C ARG A 156 -0.81 -12.78 5.56
N ARG A 157 0.22 -12.37 4.78
CA ARG A 157 1.50 -11.90 5.31
C ARG A 157 2.04 -10.70 4.54
N THR A 158 3.01 -10.05 5.14
CA THR A 158 3.76 -8.96 4.53
C THR A 158 5.25 -9.15 4.80
N ILE A 159 6.08 -8.99 3.78
CA ILE A 159 7.53 -9.04 3.91
C ILE A 159 8.08 -7.67 4.26
N HIS A 160 8.90 -7.63 5.28
CA HIS A 160 9.67 -6.46 5.70
C HIS A 160 11.16 -6.76 5.60
N ALA A 161 11.95 -5.77 5.20
CA ALA A 161 13.40 -5.83 5.30
C ALA A 161 13.83 -5.10 6.58
N GLU A 162 14.55 -5.78 7.45
CA GLU A 162 15.20 -5.20 8.63
C GLU A 162 16.56 -4.61 8.27
N ARG A 163 17.15 -3.86 9.21
CA ARG A 163 18.54 -3.43 9.09
C ARG A 163 19.44 -4.67 8.96
N GLY A 164 20.43 -4.60 8.05
CA GLY A 164 21.27 -5.76 7.71
C GLY A 164 20.67 -6.69 6.65
N GLY A 165 19.50 -6.36 6.07
CA GLY A 165 18.94 -7.06 4.91
C GLY A 165 18.22 -8.39 5.24
N ARG A 166 18.01 -8.69 6.52
CA ARG A 166 17.18 -9.82 6.96
C ARG A 166 15.73 -9.56 6.54
N LEU A 167 15.10 -10.56 5.96
CA LEU A 167 13.67 -10.53 5.63
C LEU A 167 12.88 -11.15 6.78
N THR A 168 11.85 -10.45 7.22
CA THR A 168 10.89 -10.95 8.20
C THR A 168 9.49 -10.96 7.60
N ALA A 169 8.81 -12.09 7.75
CA ALA A 169 7.40 -12.19 7.45
C ALA A 169 6.61 -11.72 8.68
N GLY A 170 5.89 -10.61 8.55
CA GLY A 170 4.97 -10.15 9.57
C GLY A 170 3.53 -10.52 9.18
N GLU A 171 2.70 -10.81 10.18
CA GLU A 171 1.26 -10.87 9.94
C GLU A 171 0.73 -9.50 9.51
N THR A 172 -0.33 -9.50 8.73
CA THR A 172 -1.01 -8.27 8.33
C THR A 172 -1.47 -7.48 9.57
N LYS A 173 -1.34 -6.15 9.53
CA LYS A 173 -1.42 -5.21 10.68
C LYS A 173 -2.67 -5.28 11.56
N THR A 174 -3.76 -5.84 11.07
CA THR A 174 -5.06 -5.92 11.76
C THR A 174 -5.76 -7.21 11.32
N GLY A 175 -6.77 -7.68 12.07
CA GLY A 175 -7.66 -8.75 11.61
C GLY A 175 -8.28 -8.46 10.23
N ALA A 176 -8.49 -7.18 9.90
CA ALA A 176 -8.85 -6.69 8.56
C ALA A 176 -7.71 -6.79 7.53
N GLY A 177 -6.50 -7.15 7.92
CA GLY A 177 -5.36 -7.33 7.01
C GLY A 177 -5.34 -8.69 6.33
N LYS A 178 -5.91 -9.72 6.94
CA LYS A 178 -6.17 -11.02 6.30
C LYS A 178 -7.44 -10.86 5.49
N ARG A 179 -7.28 -10.82 4.18
CA ARG A 179 -8.40 -10.62 3.25
C ARG A 179 -8.25 -11.51 2.03
N ILE A 180 -9.38 -11.86 1.44
CA ILE A 180 -9.45 -12.55 0.16
C ILE A 180 -9.73 -11.47 -0.90
N ILE A 181 -9.02 -11.53 -2.00
CA ILE A 181 -9.25 -10.70 -3.18
C ILE A 181 -9.62 -11.60 -4.35
N THR A 182 -10.63 -11.23 -5.11
CA THR A 182 -10.96 -11.86 -6.37
C THR A 182 -10.02 -11.30 -7.44
N LEU A 183 -9.39 -12.18 -8.19
CA LEU A 183 -8.45 -11.80 -9.23
C LEU A 183 -9.18 -11.56 -10.56
N PRO A 184 -8.75 -10.57 -11.36
CA PRO A 184 -9.14 -10.54 -12.77
C PRO A 184 -8.76 -11.85 -13.47
N PRO A 185 -9.55 -12.33 -14.44
CA PRO A 185 -9.29 -13.60 -15.14
C PRO A 185 -7.90 -13.68 -15.75
N SER A 186 -7.42 -12.58 -16.33
CA SER A 186 -6.06 -12.48 -16.89
C SER A 186 -4.96 -12.66 -15.84
N THR A 187 -5.16 -12.12 -14.64
CA THR A 187 -4.22 -12.30 -13.52
C THR A 187 -4.26 -13.71 -12.97
N ALA A 188 -5.46 -14.30 -12.82
CA ALA A 188 -5.60 -15.68 -12.40
C ALA A 188 -4.92 -16.63 -13.40
N GLN A 189 -5.15 -16.46 -14.70
CA GLN A 189 -4.51 -17.24 -15.75
C GLN A 189 -2.98 -17.09 -15.70
N LEU A 190 -2.46 -15.86 -15.59
CA LEU A 190 -1.02 -15.61 -15.47
C LEU A 190 -0.42 -16.36 -14.27
N LEU A 191 -1.10 -16.36 -13.12
CA LEU A 191 -0.64 -17.08 -11.94
C LEU A 191 -0.70 -18.59 -12.13
N SER A 192 -1.76 -19.13 -12.75
CA SER A 192 -1.89 -20.55 -13.08
C SER A 192 -0.76 -21.03 -14.00
N GLU A 193 -0.46 -20.30 -15.06
CA GLU A 193 0.66 -20.62 -15.95
C GLU A 193 2.01 -20.55 -15.25
N ARG A 194 2.18 -19.56 -14.38
CA ARG A 194 3.39 -19.42 -13.58
C ARG A 194 3.55 -20.56 -12.58
N ARG A 195 2.45 -21.02 -11.96
CA ARG A 195 2.46 -22.15 -11.01
C ARG A 195 2.98 -23.44 -11.64
N LYS A 196 2.58 -23.71 -12.88
CA LYS A 196 3.05 -24.92 -13.64
C LYS A 196 4.57 -24.97 -13.81
N ARG A 197 5.25 -23.82 -13.75
CA ARG A 197 6.71 -23.69 -13.93
C ARG A 197 7.45 -23.38 -12.63
N SER A 198 6.72 -23.26 -11.52
CA SER A 198 7.30 -22.90 -10.23
C SER A 198 7.83 -24.14 -9.51
N TYR A 199 9.01 -24.01 -8.95
CA TYR A 199 9.66 -25.01 -8.07
C TYR A 199 9.85 -24.47 -6.64
N THR A 200 9.27 -23.32 -6.32
CA THR A 200 9.36 -22.67 -5.00
C THR A 200 7.97 -22.50 -4.40
N GLU A 201 7.89 -22.25 -3.10
CA GLU A 201 6.64 -21.93 -2.42
C GLU A 201 6.12 -20.51 -2.71
N TRP A 202 7.01 -19.62 -3.16
CA TRP A 202 6.70 -18.21 -3.41
C TRP A 202 6.13 -17.99 -4.81
N ILE A 203 5.05 -17.21 -4.92
CA ILE A 203 4.53 -16.78 -6.22
C ILE A 203 5.55 -15.88 -6.93
N PHE A 204 6.21 -15.02 -6.17
CA PHE A 204 7.26 -14.12 -6.66
C PHE A 204 8.54 -14.29 -5.84
N PRO A 205 9.36 -15.31 -6.17
CA PRO A 205 10.64 -15.53 -5.52
C PRO A 205 11.66 -14.44 -5.87
N ASP A 206 12.70 -14.30 -5.03
CA ASP A 206 13.86 -13.48 -5.36
C ASP A 206 14.58 -14.08 -6.59
N PRO A 207 14.82 -13.31 -7.66
CA PRO A 207 15.42 -13.84 -8.89
C PRO A 207 16.81 -14.47 -8.71
N LEU A 208 17.57 -14.05 -7.70
CA LEU A 208 18.90 -14.56 -7.40
C LEU A 208 18.90 -15.64 -6.33
N ARG A 209 17.84 -15.72 -5.54
CA ARG A 209 17.69 -16.66 -4.41
C ARG A 209 16.26 -17.18 -4.34
N PRO A 210 15.90 -18.14 -5.22
CA PRO A 210 14.51 -18.58 -5.38
C PRO A 210 13.88 -19.21 -4.13
N GLU A 211 14.68 -19.64 -3.17
CA GLU A 211 14.24 -20.13 -1.87
C GLU A 211 13.68 -19.02 -0.97
N ARG A 212 13.81 -17.76 -1.35
CA ARG A 212 13.37 -16.60 -0.59
C ARG A 212 12.35 -15.78 -1.37
N PRO A 213 11.49 -15.01 -0.68
CA PRO A 213 10.59 -14.07 -1.33
C PRO A 213 11.37 -12.90 -1.95
N THR A 214 10.81 -12.28 -2.97
CA THR A 214 11.33 -11.02 -3.53
C THR A 214 11.51 -9.97 -2.42
N ARG A 215 12.69 -9.35 -2.38
CA ARG A 215 12.97 -8.27 -1.45
C ARG A 215 12.19 -7.01 -1.83
N PRO A 216 11.46 -6.39 -0.90
CA PRO A 216 10.68 -5.18 -1.21
C PRO A 216 11.51 -4.04 -1.80
N ASN A 217 12.81 -3.93 -1.41
CA ASN A 217 13.70 -2.93 -1.99
C ASN A 217 14.14 -3.28 -3.41
N ALA A 218 14.36 -4.55 -3.73
CA ALA A 218 14.69 -4.99 -5.09
C ALA A 218 13.51 -4.70 -6.04
N ALA A 219 12.27 -4.98 -5.62
CA ALA A 219 11.08 -4.60 -6.38
C ALA A 219 10.98 -3.09 -6.61
N TYR A 220 11.31 -2.27 -5.60
CA TYR A 220 11.34 -0.82 -5.75
C TYR A 220 12.40 -0.33 -6.74
N VAL A 221 13.63 -0.83 -6.62
CA VAL A 221 14.72 -0.47 -7.55
C VAL A 221 14.34 -0.87 -8.99
N ARG A 222 13.83 -2.08 -9.16
CA ARG A 222 13.40 -2.56 -10.47
C ARG A 222 12.28 -1.73 -11.08
N MET A 223 11.29 -1.33 -10.27
CA MET A 223 10.26 -0.40 -10.73
C MET A 223 10.85 0.91 -11.26
N LYS A 224 11.84 1.49 -10.55
CA LYS A 224 12.48 2.74 -11.00
C LYS A 224 13.21 2.58 -12.34
N GLU A 225 13.88 1.44 -12.54
CA GLU A 225 14.53 1.12 -13.81
C GLU A 225 13.51 1.01 -14.95
N LEU A 226 12.40 0.32 -14.71
CA LEU A 226 11.34 0.14 -15.71
C LEU A 226 10.66 1.48 -16.05
N LEU A 227 10.37 2.32 -15.05
CA LEU A 227 9.82 3.66 -15.28
C LEU A 227 10.80 4.52 -16.11
N LYS A 228 12.09 4.48 -15.79
CA LYS A 228 13.14 5.17 -16.57
C LYS A 228 13.19 4.66 -18.01
N LYS A 229 13.15 3.33 -18.22
CA LYS A 229 13.13 2.71 -19.54
C LYS A 229 11.89 3.12 -20.34
N ALA A 230 10.75 3.24 -19.69
CA ALA A 230 9.50 3.70 -20.29
C ALA A 230 9.46 5.22 -20.57
N GLY A 231 10.44 6.00 -20.11
CA GLY A 231 10.42 7.47 -20.19
C GLY A 231 9.37 8.11 -19.29
N LEU A 232 8.99 7.44 -18.20
CA LEU A 232 7.91 7.85 -17.30
C LEU A 232 8.44 8.58 -16.06
N PRO A 233 7.59 9.40 -15.41
CA PRO A 233 7.93 10.07 -14.16
C PRO A 233 8.34 9.07 -13.07
N SER A 234 9.29 9.48 -12.22
CA SER A 234 9.73 8.66 -11.09
C SER A 234 8.73 8.72 -9.96
N ILE A 235 7.78 7.79 -9.91
CA ILE A 235 6.76 7.65 -8.87
C ILE A 235 7.23 6.74 -7.73
N ARG A 236 6.55 6.79 -6.58
CA ARG A 236 6.78 5.86 -5.46
C ARG A 236 6.12 4.52 -5.74
N PHE A 237 6.59 3.44 -5.12
CA PHE A 237 5.96 2.12 -5.27
C PHE A 237 4.47 2.13 -4.87
N HIS A 238 4.14 2.86 -3.81
CA HIS A 238 2.76 2.98 -3.37
C HIS A 238 1.86 3.75 -4.35
N ASP A 239 2.45 4.54 -5.24
CA ASP A 239 1.69 5.26 -6.28
C ASP A 239 1.20 4.31 -7.40
N LEU A 240 1.79 3.10 -7.59
CA LEU A 240 1.21 2.04 -8.43
C LEU A 240 -0.14 1.57 -7.88
N ARG A 241 -0.21 1.37 -6.56
CA ARG A 241 -1.48 1.05 -5.90
C ARG A 241 -2.49 2.21 -6.01
N HIS A 242 -2.04 3.46 -5.96
CA HIS A 242 -2.91 4.62 -6.22
C HIS A 242 -3.40 4.62 -7.66
N THR A 243 -2.52 4.30 -8.62
CA THR A 243 -2.89 4.15 -10.02
C THR A 243 -3.98 3.10 -10.18
N PHE A 244 -3.80 1.89 -9.64
CA PHE A 244 -4.83 0.86 -9.64
C PHE A 244 -6.16 1.36 -9.05
N ALA A 245 -6.13 1.97 -7.86
CA ALA A 245 -7.35 2.44 -7.20
C ALA A 245 -8.09 3.52 -8.02
N THR A 246 -7.35 4.46 -8.64
CA THR A 246 -7.93 5.52 -9.46
C THR A 246 -8.59 4.95 -10.72
N HIS A 247 -7.90 4.04 -11.43
CA HIS A 247 -8.46 3.40 -12.63
C HIS A 247 -9.64 2.47 -12.29
N ALA A 248 -9.55 1.72 -11.20
CA ALA A 248 -10.68 0.89 -10.73
C ALA A 248 -11.91 1.74 -10.40
N LEU A 249 -11.74 2.88 -9.71
CA LEU A 249 -12.84 3.80 -9.42
C LEU A 249 -13.41 4.45 -10.68
N ALA A 250 -12.58 4.81 -11.66
CA ALA A 250 -13.05 5.37 -12.92
C ALA A 250 -13.91 4.37 -13.72
N ILE A 251 -13.56 3.09 -13.68
CA ILE A 251 -14.32 2.02 -14.33
C ILE A 251 -15.64 1.74 -13.60
N TRP A 252 -15.65 1.79 -12.27
CA TRP A 252 -16.80 1.38 -11.44
C TRP A 252 -17.62 2.55 -10.91
N GLY A 253 -17.03 3.74 -10.74
CA GLY A 253 -17.68 4.94 -10.19
C GLY A 253 -18.67 5.63 -11.13
N GLY A 254 -18.71 5.27 -12.42
CA GLY A 254 -19.69 5.76 -13.38
C GLY A 254 -21.06 5.06 -13.31
N ARG A 255 -21.21 4.06 -12.45
CA ARG A 255 -22.49 3.39 -12.21
C ARG A 255 -22.92 3.57 -10.75
N GLN A 256 -23.71 4.61 -10.50
CA GLN A 256 -24.68 4.52 -9.42
C GLN A 256 -25.63 3.38 -9.82
N ASP A 257 -25.50 2.24 -9.15
CA ASP A 257 -26.43 1.14 -9.30
C ASP A 257 -27.81 1.65 -8.85
N PRO A 258 -28.85 1.65 -9.72
CA PRO A 258 -30.19 2.07 -9.35
C PRO A 258 -30.80 1.22 -8.24
N LEU A 259 -30.15 0.15 -7.80
CA LEU A 259 -30.59 -0.75 -6.74
C LEU A 259 -29.81 -0.57 -5.40
N GLY A 260 -28.97 0.46 -5.28
CA GLY A 260 -28.29 0.77 -4.00
C GLY A 260 -27.27 -0.27 -3.53
N TYR A 261 -26.79 -1.14 -4.42
CA TYR A 261 -25.71 -2.07 -4.14
C TYR A 261 -24.37 -1.31 -4.14
N SER A 262 -24.03 -0.73 -3.02
CA SER A 262 -22.62 -0.48 -2.70
C SER A 262 -21.97 -1.85 -2.61
N GLY A 263 -21.36 -2.30 -3.73
CA GLY A 263 -20.81 -3.63 -3.83
C GLY A 263 -19.87 -3.92 -2.67
N PRO A 264 -20.06 -5.01 -1.91
CA PRO A 264 -19.26 -5.34 -0.73
C PRO A 264 -17.77 -5.47 -1.01
N HIS A 265 -17.38 -5.51 -2.27
CA HIS A 265 -16.01 -5.73 -2.72
C HIS A 265 -15.10 -4.49 -2.66
N LEU A 266 -15.61 -3.25 -2.85
CA LEU A 266 -14.79 -2.05 -2.70
C LEU A 266 -14.52 -1.72 -1.23
N GLY A 267 -15.49 -1.88 -0.36
CA GLY A 267 -15.35 -1.71 1.08
C GLY A 267 -14.41 -2.74 1.72
N ILE A 268 -14.41 -3.98 1.20
CA ILE A 268 -13.51 -5.06 1.67
C ILE A 268 -12.08 -4.87 1.14
N LEU A 269 -11.92 -4.36 -0.09
CA LEU A 269 -10.60 -4.07 -0.66
C LEU A 269 -9.93 -2.85 0.00
N TYR A 270 -10.69 -1.84 0.46
CA TYR A 270 -10.14 -0.57 0.92
C TYR A 270 -10.91 0.14 2.04
N PRO A 271 -11.11 -0.47 3.22
CA PRO A 271 -11.86 0.19 4.31
C PRO A 271 -11.27 1.52 4.81
N GLY A 272 -9.99 1.81 4.50
CA GLY A 272 -9.34 3.07 4.86
C GLY A 272 -9.08 4.04 3.71
N TYR A 273 -9.53 3.72 2.48
CA TYR A 273 -9.14 4.48 1.30
C TYR A 273 -10.18 5.52 0.87
N LEU A 274 -11.45 5.27 1.15
CA LEU A 274 -12.54 6.21 0.84
C LEU A 274 -12.42 7.53 1.61
N HIS A 275 -11.88 7.53 2.83
CA HIS A 275 -11.68 8.75 3.61
C HIS A 275 -10.52 9.65 3.14
N SER A 276 -9.65 9.19 2.24
CA SER A 276 -8.53 10.01 1.75
C SER A 276 -8.75 10.60 0.35
N CYS A 277 -9.84 10.26 -0.32
CA CYS A 277 -10.16 10.73 -1.66
C CYS A 277 -11.08 11.97 -1.70
N ASP A 278 -11.63 12.40 -0.56
CA ASP A 278 -12.62 13.48 -0.48
C ASP A 278 -12.06 14.92 -0.64
N GLY A 279 -10.83 15.07 -1.09
CA GLY A 279 -10.22 16.39 -1.26
C GLY A 279 -9.43 16.56 -2.54
N GLY A 280 -10.06 16.80 -3.68
CA GLY A 280 -9.36 17.49 -4.76
C GLY A 280 -9.29 16.89 -6.15
N TYR A 281 -10.18 15.99 -6.55
CA TYR A 281 -10.17 15.45 -7.92
C TYR A 281 -11.39 15.82 -8.79
N ALA A 282 -12.18 16.82 -8.40
CA ALA A 282 -13.44 17.15 -9.09
C ALA A 282 -13.30 17.95 -10.40
N GLU A 283 -12.15 18.51 -10.79
CA GLU A 283 -12.14 19.54 -11.86
C GLU A 283 -11.22 19.34 -13.07
N THR A 284 -10.42 18.28 -13.21
CA THR A 284 -9.51 18.17 -14.38
C THR A 284 -9.57 16.89 -15.21
N GLY A 285 -10.57 16.03 -15.04
CA GLY A 285 -10.58 14.68 -15.63
C GLY A 285 -11.60 14.40 -16.74
N GLN A 286 -12.14 15.38 -17.47
CA GLN A 286 -13.30 15.10 -18.33
C GLN A 286 -13.06 15.05 -19.85
N ARG A 287 -11.85 14.95 -20.37
CA ARG A 287 -11.65 14.72 -21.83
C ARG A 287 -10.43 13.85 -22.09
N ASP A 288 -10.61 12.58 -22.33
CA ASP A 288 -9.83 11.63 -23.14
C ASP A 288 -9.86 10.18 -22.63
N HIS A 289 -11.03 9.65 -22.35
CA HIS A 289 -11.18 8.29 -21.82
C HIS A 289 -11.44 7.19 -22.87
N GLY A 290 -11.14 7.44 -24.16
CA GLY A 290 -11.71 6.63 -25.24
C GLY A 290 -10.98 5.34 -25.65
N ARG A 291 -9.69 5.15 -25.43
CA ARG A 291 -8.92 4.09 -26.12
C ARG A 291 -8.38 2.94 -25.28
N ILE A 292 -7.93 3.14 -24.07
CA ILE A 292 -7.44 2.05 -23.20
C ILE A 292 -8.60 1.24 -22.63
N HIS A 293 -9.74 1.89 -22.43
CA HIS A 293 -10.98 1.26 -21.99
C HIS A 293 -11.37 0.02 -22.82
N GLY A 294 -11.03 -0.06 -24.11
CA GLY A 294 -11.42 -1.16 -24.98
C GLY A 294 -10.87 -2.53 -24.55
N LYS A 295 -9.60 -2.62 -24.19
CA LYS A 295 -8.96 -3.91 -23.89
C LYS A 295 -9.22 -4.37 -22.45
N TYR A 296 -9.08 -3.46 -21.49
CA TYR A 296 -9.38 -3.75 -20.07
C TYR A 296 -10.89 -3.81 -19.78
N HIS A 297 -11.71 -2.97 -20.46
CA HIS A 297 -13.18 -3.07 -20.38
C HIS A 297 -13.73 -4.39 -20.92
N GLY A 298 -13.12 -4.96 -21.97
CA GLY A 298 -13.52 -6.27 -22.48
C GLY A 298 -13.33 -7.36 -21.44
N GLU A 299 -12.21 -7.38 -20.75
CA GLU A 299 -11.91 -8.39 -19.73
C GLU A 299 -12.76 -8.22 -18.46
N VAL A 300 -12.95 -6.98 -18.00
CA VAL A 300 -13.80 -6.67 -16.84
C VAL A 300 -15.28 -6.93 -17.15
N ARG A 301 -15.77 -6.62 -18.37
CA ARG A 301 -17.12 -6.97 -18.81
C ARG A 301 -17.34 -8.46 -18.91
N ALA A 302 -16.42 -9.20 -19.50
CA ALA A 302 -16.50 -10.66 -19.60
C ALA A 302 -16.45 -11.34 -18.23
N TRP A 303 -15.81 -10.75 -17.24
CA TRP A 303 -15.83 -11.20 -15.85
C TRP A 303 -17.17 -10.91 -15.18
N GLN A 304 -17.73 -9.69 -15.35
CA GLN A 304 -19.04 -9.30 -14.82
C GLN A 304 -20.18 -10.11 -15.42
N GLU A 305 -20.12 -10.43 -16.71
CA GLU A 305 -21.14 -11.24 -17.40
C GLU A 305 -21.12 -12.70 -16.91
N ARG A 306 -19.95 -13.23 -16.54
CA ARG A 306 -19.84 -14.57 -15.92
C ARG A 306 -20.37 -14.62 -14.49
N GLU A 307 -20.12 -13.62 -13.66
CA GLU A 307 -20.69 -13.56 -12.31
C GLU A 307 -22.23 -13.37 -12.34
N ASN A 308 -22.74 -12.55 -13.26
CA ASN A 308 -24.18 -12.35 -13.42
C ASN A 308 -24.89 -13.52 -14.09
N GLY A 309 -24.16 -14.37 -14.86
CA GLY A 309 -24.68 -15.58 -15.51
C GLY A 309 -24.73 -16.80 -14.59
N ALA A 310 -23.97 -16.79 -13.49
CA ALA A 310 -23.99 -17.85 -12.49
C ALA A 310 -25.12 -17.67 -11.46
N ARG A 311 -26.37 -17.45 -11.93
CA ARG A 311 -27.55 -17.64 -11.06
C ARG A 311 -27.68 -19.11 -10.78
N VAL A 312 -27.39 -19.51 -9.56
CA VAL A 312 -27.76 -20.82 -9.01
C VAL A 312 -29.25 -21.06 -9.27
N PRO A 313 -29.68 -22.15 -9.95
CA PRO A 313 -31.09 -22.45 -10.09
C PRO A 313 -31.65 -22.70 -8.70
N SER A 314 -32.63 -21.90 -8.30
CA SER A 314 -33.40 -22.13 -7.09
C SER A 314 -34.16 -23.47 -7.27
N VAL A 315 -33.72 -24.46 -6.52
CA VAL A 315 -34.48 -25.71 -6.36
C VAL A 315 -35.70 -25.36 -5.51
N CYS A 316 -36.78 -24.92 -6.17
CA CYS A 316 -38.09 -24.82 -5.57
C CYS A 316 -38.76 -26.21 -5.68
N GLY A 317 -38.60 -26.98 -4.61
CA GLY A 317 -39.36 -28.23 -4.48
C GLY A 317 -40.86 -27.95 -4.36
N ARG A 318 -41.62 -28.23 -5.41
CA ARG A 318 -43.09 -28.40 -5.30
C ARG A 318 -43.36 -29.84 -4.90
N THR A 319 -43.78 -30.02 -3.68
CA THR A 319 -44.50 -31.20 -3.25
C THR A 319 -45.90 -31.17 -3.92
N ALA A 320 -46.11 -32.03 -4.89
CA ALA A 320 -47.41 -32.30 -5.40
C ALA A 320 -48.04 -33.40 -4.56
N ALA A 321 -49.10 -33.05 -3.83
CA ALA A 321 -49.98 -34.00 -3.22
C ALA A 321 -50.84 -34.66 -4.33
N GLY A 322 -50.67 -35.97 -4.54
CA GLY A 322 -51.51 -36.81 -5.35
C GLY A 322 -52.37 -37.71 -4.47
N ARG A 323 -53.70 -37.46 -4.45
CA ARG A 323 -54.75 -38.38 -3.96
C ARG A 323 -54.96 -39.44 -4.99
N ALA A 324 -55.10 -40.65 -4.59
CA ALA A 324 -55.97 -41.71 -5.05
C ALA A 324 -55.71 -42.89 -4.12
N GLY A 325 -56.63 -43.52 -3.43
CA GLY A 325 -57.91 -44.04 -3.86
C GLY A 325 -57.73 -45.53 -4.14
N TRP A 326 -58.12 -46.28 -3.19
CA TRP A 326 -58.47 -47.70 -2.98
C TRP A 326 -57.55 -48.44 -2.06
#